data_6ebc5866878097d950b1101e1eb97cab
#
_entry.id   6ebc5866878097d950b1101e1eb97cab
#
_cell.length_a   1.000
_cell.length_b   1.000
_cell.length_c   1.000
_cell.angle_alpha   90.00
_cell.angle_beta   90.00
_cell.angle_gamma   90.00
#
_symmetry.space_group_name_H-M   'P 1'
#
loop_
_entity.id
_entity.type
_entity.pdbx_description
1 polymer ?
#
loop_
_entity_poly.entity_id
_entity_poly.type
_entity_poly.pdbx_seq_one_letter_code
_entity_poly.pdbx_strand_id
1 'polypeptide(L)'
;MRIAEFRITRFQFARDRVIGDSQVRADDVNIAALELIADTGAVGLGFIQTLFHPLPDQIEIERVFRSEAWPGLVGQPPAALVHRVGRPRGGNQRAFSLPFHEALQVALWDLAAKEVNLPLHQLLGSRRNKVEAYASGLDFHLSDDAFARFFAHADSIGYRAFKIKVGSPDFDWDLNRLKILKDVVRKDALVMIDANEAWGAKEALVKLTAIRDAGHELLWVEDPILRNDYAGLKMLKDACNWTLINSGEYLDAHGKRLLMEADATDILNVHGQVTDVMRIGWLAADRGIPVSLGNTFLEVGIHAACALPEVQWLEYSFQNFDHLVDQPVEIRDGWAYAPDRPGHGLVLNETARREWARPNLLPRSALGDAPFNPRVGQEPRAA
;
A
#
# COMPACT_ATOMS: atom_id res chain seq x y z
N MET A 1 -4.41 23.29 19.08
CA MET A 1 -5.28 22.13 18.76
C MET A 1 -4.98 20.97 19.70
N ARG A 2 -6.01 20.34 20.29
CA ARG A 2 -5.88 19.16 21.16
C ARG A 2 -6.92 18.12 20.77
N ILE A 3 -6.59 16.84 20.85
CA ILE A 3 -7.51 15.73 20.55
C ILE A 3 -8.58 15.69 21.66
N ALA A 4 -9.84 15.79 21.28
CA ALA A 4 -10.98 15.89 22.20
C ALA A 4 -11.93 14.71 22.14
N GLU A 5 -12.08 14.07 20.95
CA GLU A 5 -13.01 12.99 20.68
C GLU A 5 -12.48 12.04 19.63
N PHE A 6 -13.04 10.84 19.53
CA PHE A 6 -12.81 9.94 18.40
C PHE A 6 -14.13 9.31 17.93
N ARG A 7 -14.13 8.91 16.66
CA ARG A 7 -15.22 8.13 16.07
C ARG A 7 -14.62 6.98 15.26
N ILE A 8 -15.23 5.82 15.34
CA ILE A 8 -14.89 4.65 14.53
C ILE A 8 -16.11 4.24 13.72
N THR A 9 -15.90 4.02 12.42
CA THR A 9 -16.96 3.52 11.52
C THR A 9 -16.41 2.30 10.80
N ARG A 10 -17.00 1.12 11.04
CA ARG A 10 -16.59 -0.12 10.41
C ARG A 10 -17.29 -0.27 9.06
N PHE A 11 -16.54 -0.68 8.04
CA PHE A 11 -17.01 -0.96 6.69
C PHE A 11 -16.73 -2.41 6.32
N GLN A 12 -17.68 -3.02 5.60
CA GLN A 12 -17.50 -4.34 5.03
C GLN A 12 -18.29 -4.45 3.72
N PHE A 13 -17.62 -4.85 2.65
CA PHE A 13 -18.23 -5.04 1.34
C PHE A 13 -17.45 -6.06 0.52
N ALA A 14 -18.10 -6.60 -0.49
CA ALA A 14 -17.47 -7.51 -1.43
C ALA A 14 -16.53 -6.75 -2.38
N ARG A 15 -15.38 -7.33 -2.70
CA ARG A 15 -14.52 -6.81 -3.75
C ARG A 15 -15.14 -7.03 -5.12
N ASP A 16 -14.85 -6.13 -6.05
CA ASP A 16 -15.19 -6.27 -7.46
C ASP A 16 -14.49 -7.45 -8.13
N ARG A 17 -13.28 -7.77 -7.69
CA ARG A 17 -12.51 -8.94 -8.10
C ARG A 17 -11.79 -9.56 -6.92
N VAL A 18 -11.39 -10.80 -7.08
CA VAL A 18 -10.46 -11.44 -6.13
C VAL A 18 -9.08 -10.86 -6.32
N ILE A 19 -8.45 -10.43 -5.24
CA ILE A 19 -7.08 -9.95 -5.23
C ILE A 19 -6.19 -10.88 -4.41
N GLY A 20 -4.88 -10.81 -4.65
CA GLY A 20 -3.89 -11.55 -3.86
C GLY A 20 -2.63 -11.89 -4.63
N ASP A 21 -1.89 -12.82 -4.07
CA ASP A 21 -0.63 -13.35 -4.57
C ASP A 21 -0.62 -14.89 -4.42
N SER A 22 0.54 -15.51 -4.52
CA SER A 22 0.69 -16.97 -4.38
C SER A 22 0.36 -17.51 -2.98
N GLN A 23 0.27 -16.64 -1.96
CA GLN A 23 0.07 -17.02 -0.56
C GLN A 23 -1.26 -16.50 0.02
N VAL A 24 -1.82 -15.43 -0.55
CA VAL A 24 -2.97 -14.71 -0.03
C VAL A 24 -4.07 -14.58 -1.06
N ARG A 25 -5.31 -14.71 -0.58
CA ARG A 25 -6.52 -14.49 -1.37
C ARG A 25 -7.51 -13.65 -0.57
N ALA A 26 -8.00 -12.56 -1.16
CA ALA A 26 -9.01 -11.72 -0.54
C ALA A 26 -10.13 -11.36 -1.53
N ASP A 27 -11.37 -11.65 -1.16
CA ASP A 27 -12.57 -11.41 -1.96
C ASP A 27 -13.58 -10.47 -1.27
N ASP A 28 -13.26 -10.00 -0.06
CA ASP A 28 -14.01 -8.97 0.64
C ASP A 28 -13.06 -7.90 1.24
N VAL A 29 -13.67 -6.82 1.71
CA VAL A 29 -13.01 -5.73 2.43
C VAL A 29 -13.59 -5.69 3.83
N ASN A 30 -12.71 -5.60 4.83
CA ASN A 30 -13.07 -5.47 6.23
C ASN A 30 -12.13 -4.45 6.89
N ILE A 31 -12.59 -3.21 7.05
CA ILE A 31 -11.81 -2.08 7.52
C ILE A 31 -12.63 -1.21 8.46
N ALA A 32 -11.96 -0.31 9.18
CA ALA A 32 -12.66 0.72 9.95
C ALA A 32 -12.00 2.09 9.78
N ALA A 33 -12.78 3.11 9.47
CA ALA A 33 -12.33 4.49 9.55
C ALA A 33 -12.18 4.91 11.01
N LEU A 34 -11.04 5.51 11.32
CA LEU A 34 -10.75 6.16 12.59
C LEU A 34 -10.70 7.68 12.35
N GLU A 35 -11.59 8.42 12.98
CA GLU A 35 -11.58 9.87 13.01
C GLU A 35 -11.14 10.35 14.40
N LEU A 36 -10.06 11.11 14.46
CA LEU A 36 -9.66 11.86 15.66
C LEU A 36 -10.18 13.29 15.51
N ILE A 37 -11.00 13.72 16.47
CA ILE A 37 -11.65 15.03 16.43
C ILE A 37 -10.96 15.93 17.45
N ALA A 38 -10.51 17.07 16.99
CA ALA A 38 -9.85 18.07 17.83
C ALA A 38 -10.85 19.03 18.47
N ASP A 39 -10.40 19.72 19.53
CA ASP A 39 -11.16 20.80 20.23
C ASP A 39 -11.55 21.97 19.33
N THR A 40 -10.90 22.10 18.17
CA THR A 40 -11.21 23.09 17.12
C THR A 40 -12.27 22.61 16.14
N GLY A 41 -12.73 21.36 16.23
CA GLY A 41 -13.61 20.69 15.26
C GLY A 41 -12.87 20.09 14.06
N ALA A 42 -11.56 20.25 13.94
CA ALA A 42 -10.78 19.59 12.89
C ALA A 42 -10.79 18.06 13.09
N VAL A 43 -10.90 17.33 11.98
CA VAL A 43 -10.95 15.87 11.97
C VAL A 43 -9.71 15.33 11.27
N GLY A 44 -8.99 14.42 11.93
CA GLY A 44 -7.92 13.62 11.35
C GLY A 44 -8.44 12.24 11.01
N LEU A 45 -8.27 11.78 9.77
CA LEU A 45 -8.80 10.53 9.26
C LEU A 45 -7.67 9.51 9.02
N GLY A 46 -7.90 8.29 9.48
CA GLY A 46 -7.07 7.12 9.15
C GLY A 46 -7.93 5.87 9.04
N PHE A 47 -7.36 4.77 8.55
CA PHE A 47 -8.10 3.52 8.39
C PHE A 47 -7.38 2.37 9.07
N ILE A 48 -8.13 1.65 9.90
CA ILE A 48 -7.72 0.41 10.57
C ILE A 48 -7.99 -0.72 9.58
N GLN A 49 -6.97 -1.48 9.24
CA GLN A 49 -7.09 -2.59 8.29
C GLN A 49 -6.28 -3.80 8.74
N THR A 50 -6.66 -4.96 8.26
CA THR A 50 -5.89 -6.19 8.34
C THR A 50 -5.88 -6.87 6.98
N LEU A 51 -4.81 -7.63 6.68
CA LEU A 51 -4.73 -8.39 5.43
C LEU A 51 -5.30 -9.81 5.58
N PHE A 52 -5.24 -10.40 6.79
CA PHE A 52 -5.43 -11.83 6.96
C PHE A 52 -6.58 -12.21 7.89
N HIS A 53 -7.04 -11.28 8.71
CA HIS A 53 -8.09 -11.55 9.69
C HIS A 53 -9.13 -10.44 9.66
N PRO A 54 -10.43 -10.76 9.68
CA PRO A 54 -11.45 -9.72 9.75
C PRO A 54 -11.32 -8.94 11.07
N LEU A 55 -11.59 -7.64 10.98
CA LEU A 55 -11.79 -6.83 12.18
C LEU A 55 -13.04 -7.32 12.93
N PRO A 56 -13.04 -7.30 14.27
CA PRO A 56 -14.22 -7.63 15.05
C PRO A 56 -15.35 -6.62 14.81
N ASP A 57 -16.48 -6.80 15.50
CA ASP A 57 -17.58 -5.86 15.49
C ASP A 57 -17.13 -4.46 15.97
N GLN A 58 -17.76 -3.41 15.45
CA GLN A 58 -17.40 -2.02 15.76
C GLN A 58 -17.33 -1.76 17.28
N ILE A 59 -18.28 -2.27 18.04
CA ILE A 59 -18.32 -2.08 19.50
C ILE A 59 -17.05 -2.64 20.19
N GLU A 60 -16.51 -3.73 19.68
CA GLU A 60 -15.28 -4.31 20.21
C GLU A 60 -14.05 -3.50 19.78
N ILE A 61 -14.02 -3.01 18.55
CA ILE A 61 -12.94 -2.10 18.06
C ILE A 61 -12.92 -0.85 18.95
N GLU A 62 -14.08 -0.23 19.19
CA GLU A 62 -14.19 0.96 20.03
C GLU A 62 -13.79 0.69 21.48
N ARG A 63 -14.17 -0.46 22.04
CA ARG A 63 -13.81 -0.88 23.40
C ARG A 63 -12.29 -1.00 23.55
N VAL A 64 -11.65 -1.70 22.62
CA VAL A 64 -10.18 -1.88 22.61
C VAL A 64 -9.48 -0.54 22.40
N PHE A 65 -9.94 0.27 21.46
CA PHE A 65 -9.36 1.60 21.21
C PHE A 65 -9.46 2.49 22.46
N ARG A 66 -10.61 2.51 23.12
CA ARG A 66 -10.87 3.29 24.33
C ARG A 66 -9.99 2.87 25.49
N SER A 67 -9.70 1.57 25.63
CA SER A 67 -8.87 1.05 26.72
C SER A 67 -7.37 1.15 26.46
N GLU A 68 -6.92 0.95 25.22
CA GLU A 68 -5.51 0.79 24.92
C GLU A 68 -4.87 2.03 24.27
N ALA A 69 -5.57 2.72 23.37
CA ALA A 69 -5.02 3.86 22.62
C ALA A 69 -5.47 5.21 23.18
N TRP A 70 -6.76 5.36 23.45
CA TRP A 70 -7.39 6.63 23.81
C TRP A 70 -6.76 7.35 25.02
N PRO A 71 -6.37 6.67 26.12
CA PRO A 71 -5.78 7.35 27.28
C PRO A 71 -4.47 8.09 26.95
N GLY A 72 -3.75 7.63 25.94
CA GLY A 72 -2.53 8.28 25.47
C GLY A 72 -2.75 9.43 24.48
N LEU A 73 -3.99 9.62 24.01
CA LEU A 73 -4.34 10.57 22.94
C LEU A 73 -5.11 11.78 23.46
N VAL A 74 -6.09 11.55 24.34
CA VAL A 74 -7.01 12.60 24.80
C VAL A 74 -6.30 13.76 25.45
N GLY A 75 -6.66 14.98 25.03
CA GLY A 75 -6.07 16.22 25.53
C GLY A 75 -4.65 16.52 25.03
N GLN A 76 -4.05 15.63 24.23
CA GLN A 76 -2.71 15.82 23.70
C GLN A 76 -2.73 16.59 22.37
N PRO A 77 -1.70 17.40 22.07
CA PRO A 77 -1.55 18.01 20.76
C PRO A 77 -1.12 16.92 19.74
N PRO A 78 -1.75 16.86 18.54
CA PRO A 78 -1.44 15.82 17.53
C PRO A 78 0.05 15.77 17.18
N ALA A 79 0.68 16.91 16.95
CA ALA A 79 2.10 17.02 16.58
C ALA A 79 3.06 16.38 17.62
N ALA A 80 2.71 16.35 18.89
CA ALA A 80 3.53 15.72 19.93
C ALA A 80 3.47 14.19 19.90
N LEU A 81 2.52 13.62 19.17
CA LEU A 81 2.24 12.18 19.15
C LEU A 81 2.72 11.47 17.86
N VAL A 82 2.92 12.20 16.77
CA VAL A 82 3.26 11.61 15.45
C VAL A 82 4.50 10.69 15.47
N HIS A 83 5.40 10.84 16.43
CA HIS A 83 6.60 10.01 16.60
C HIS A 83 6.50 8.99 17.74
N ARG A 84 5.42 9.01 18.51
CA ARG A 84 5.27 8.20 19.73
C ARG A 84 4.28 7.07 19.59
N VAL A 85 3.19 7.32 18.88
CA VAL A 85 2.10 6.36 18.74
C VAL A 85 2.52 5.23 17.79
N GLY A 86 2.28 4.03 18.23
CA GLY A 86 2.49 2.84 17.42
C GLY A 86 3.89 2.25 17.46
N ARG A 87 4.83 2.87 18.15
CA ARG A 87 6.19 2.31 18.24
C ARG A 87 6.21 1.13 19.24
N PRO A 88 6.33 -0.14 18.77
CA PRO A 88 6.43 -1.28 19.67
C PRO A 88 7.74 -1.21 20.48
N ARG A 89 7.68 -1.64 21.71
CA ARG A 89 8.87 -1.86 22.52
C ARG A 89 9.41 -3.24 22.19
N GLY A 90 10.56 -3.27 21.52
CA GLY A 90 11.36 -4.49 21.34
C GLY A 90 10.65 -5.66 20.64
N GLY A 91 11.20 -6.16 19.57
CA GLY A 91 10.78 -7.38 18.91
C GLY A 91 9.32 -7.38 18.43
N ASN A 92 8.67 -8.52 18.58
CA ASN A 92 7.30 -8.77 18.07
C ASN A 92 6.17 -8.28 18.99
N GLN A 93 6.43 -7.42 19.99
CA GLN A 93 5.38 -6.93 20.88
C GLN A 93 4.52 -5.90 20.15
N ARG A 94 3.25 -6.22 19.96
CA ARG A 94 2.25 -5.25 19.50
C ARG A 94 1.99 -4.24 20.61
N ALA A 95 1.99 -2.95 20.29
CA ALA A 95 1.61 -1.91 21.25
C ALA A 95 0.09 -1.95 21.56
N PHE A 96 -0.70 -2.49 20.63
CA PHE A 96 -2.15 -2.61 20.73
C PHE A 96 -2.62 -4.01 20.31
N SER A 97 -3.73 -4.47 20.87
CA SER A 97 -4.35 -5.75 20.52
C SER A 97 -4.91 -5.76 19.08
N LEU A 98 -5.31 -4.60 18.57
CA LEU A 98 -5.75 -4.39 17.20
C LEU A 98 -4.76 -3.48 16.43
N PRO A 99 -4.74 -3.51 15.09
CA PRO A 99 -3.75 -2.82 14.27
C PRO A 99 -4.04 -1.31 14.11
N PHE A 100 -4.02 -0.57 15.21
CA PHE A 100 -4.31 0.89 15.20
C PHE A 100 -3.15 1.76 14.69
N HIS A 101 -1.96 1.22 14.56
CA HIS A 101 -0.73 2.01 14.35
C HIS A 101 -0.78 2.91 13.12
N GLU A 102 -1.10 2.33 11.96
CA GLU A 102 -1.13 3.06 10.70
C GLU A 102 -2.25 4.09 10.69
N ALA A 103 -3.46 3.68 11.09
CA ALA A 103 -4.61 4.58 11.20
C ALA A 103 -4.33 5.77 12.10
N LEU A 104 -3.72 5.53 13.27
CA LEU A 104 -3.36 6.57 14.22
C LEU A 104 -2.32 7.53 13.64
N GLN A 105 -1.26 7.01 13.04
CA GLN A 105 -0.23 7.89 12.47
C GLN A 105 -0.79 8.75 11.33
N VAL A 106 -1.57 8.15 10.43
CA VAL A 106 -2.19 8.90 9.32
C VAL A 106 -3.11 10.00 9.88
N ALA A 107 -4.00 9.67 10.83
CA ALA A 107 -4.92 10.64 11.43
C ALA A 107 -4.18 11.76 12.22
N LEU A 108 -3.09 11.44 12.92
CA LEU A 108 -2.30 12.41 13.66
C LEU A 108 -1.54 13.37 12.75
N TRP A 109 -0.93 12.86 11.67
CA TRP A 109 -0.28 13.69 10.67
C TRP A 109 -1.27 14.57 9.91
N ASP A 110 -2.47 14.04 9.64
CA ASP A 110 -3.56 14.81 9.04
C ASP A 110 -3.94 16.01 9.92
N LEU A 111 -4.16 15.79 11.22
CA LEU A 111 -4.44 16.88 12.17
C LEU A 111 -3.27 17.87 12.30
N ALA A 112 -2.02 17.37 12.39
CA ALA A 112 -0.86 18.22 12.52
C ALA A 112 -0.69 19.15 11.30
N ALA A 113 -0.96 18.66 10.10
CA ALA A 113 -0.92 19.47 8.89
C ALA A 113 -2.11 20.45 8.81
N LYS A 114 -3.31 20.05 9.25
CA LYS A 114 -4.48 20.93 9.37
C LYS A 114 -4.29 22.03 10.39
N GLU A 115 -3.58 21.77 11.49
CA GLU A 115 -3.27 22.80 12.51
C GLU A 115 -2.51 24.00 11.94
N VAL A 116 -1.61 23.75 10.98
CA VAL A 116 -0.83 24.79 10.30
C VAL A 116 -1.38 25.17 8.93
N ASN A 117 -2.55 24.64 8.57
CA ASN A 117 -3.27 24.89 7.32
C ASN A 117 -2.42 24.58 6.06
N LEU A 118 -1.63 23.49 6.09
CA LEU A 118 -0.82 23.04 4.97
C LEU A 118 -1.26 21.65 4.48
N PRO A 119 -1.13 21.37 3.17
CA PRO A 119 -1.13 20.00 2.67
C PRO A 119 -0.01 19.18 3.32
N LEU A 120 -0.28 17.92 3.61
CA LEU A 120 0.68 17.07 4.34
C LEU A 120 2.03 16.96 3.61
N HIS A 121 2.05 16.84 2.28
CA HIS A 121 3.31 16.78 1.54
C HIS A 121 4.16 18.06 1.71
N GLN A 122 3.53 19.24 1.80
CA GLN A 122 4.24 20.51 2.04
C GLN A 122 4.79 20.57 3.47
N LEU A 123 4.01 20.11 4.47
CA LEU A 123 4.50 19.99 5.84
C LEU A 123 5.71 19.06 5.94
N LEU A 124 5.74 17.99 5.16
CA LEU A 124 6.86 17.04 5.08
C LEU A 124 8.06 17.55 4.28
N GLY A 125 7.99 18.76 3.69
CA GLY A 125 9.11 19.41 2.99
C GLY A 125 9.20 19.10 1.49
N SER A 126 8.09 18.80 0.84
CA SER A 126 8.05 18.45 -0.58
C SER A 126 8.39 19.61 -1.53
N ARG A 127 9.11 19.28 -2.63
CA ARG A 127 9.35 20.17 -3.77
C ARG A 127 8.48 19.85 -4.98
N ARG A 128 7.75 18.75 -4.96
CA ARG A 128 6.88 18.26 -6.04
C ARG A 128 5.52 17.88 -5.49
N ASN A 129 4.53 17.84 -6.35
CA ASN A 129 3.17 17.47 -5.98
C ASN A 129 2.67 16.22 -6.72
N LYS A 130 3.55 15.52 -7.43
CA LYS A 130 3.21 14.28 -8.13
C LYS A 130 4.40 13.33 -8.20
N VAL A 131 4.10 12.05 -8.32
CA VAL A 131 5.06 10.95 -8.51
C VAL A 131 4.48 9.99 -9.55
N GLU A 132 5.33 9.33 -10.34
CA GLU A 132 4.87 8.28 -11.24
C GLU A 132 4.27 7.12 -10.45
N ALA A 133 3.12 6.62 -10.92
CA ALA A 133 2.46 5.46 -10.37
C ALA A 133 2.60 4.27 -11.31
N TYR A 134 2.83 3.09 -10.76
CA TYR A 134 2.74 1.85 -11.52
C TYR A 134 1.46 1.09 -11.20
N ALA A 135 0.93 0.41 -12.22
CA ALA A 135 -0.25 -0.43 -12.08
C ALA A 135 0.15 -1.78 -11.45
N SER A 136 -0.34 -2.06 -10.25
CA SER A 136 -0.16 -3.33 -9.55
C SER A 136 -1.47 -4.11 -9.52
N GLY A 137 -1.49 -5.26 -10.19
CA GLY A 137 -2.73 -5.99 -10.41
C GLY A 137 -3.29 -6.66 -9.16
N LEU A 138 -2.44 -7.10 -8.23
CA LEU A 138 -2.81 -8.08 -7.21
C LEU A 138 -3.53 -9.28 -7.86
N ASP A 139 -3.02 -9.71 -9.00
CA ASP A 139 -3.71 -10.36 -10.12
C ASP A 139 -3.61 -11.88 -10.12
N PHE A 140 -2.93 -12.49 -9.15
CA PHE A 140 -2.59 -13.92 -9.15
C PHE A 140 -3.81 -14.83 -9.38
N HIS A 141 -4.96 -14.47 -8.84
CA HIS A 141 -6.19 -15.28 -8.91
C HIS A 141 -7.09 -14.94 -10.09
N LEU A 142 -6.70 -14.06 -11.00
CA LEU A 142 -7.46 -13.76 -12.20
C LEU A 142 -7.32 -14.88 -13.25
N SER A 143 -8.36 -15.13 -14.04
CA SER A 143 -8.21 -15.91 -15.28
C SER A 143 -7.34 -15.15 -16.28
N ASP A 144 -6.79 -15.84 -17.30
CA ASP A 144 -5.97 -15.20 -18.32
C ASP A 144 -6.72 -14.07 -19.04
N ASP A 145 -8.00 -14.28 -19.36
CA ASP A 145 -8.83 -13.26 -19.99
C ASP A 145 -9.08 -12.05 -19.07
N ALA A 146 -9.36 -12.26 -17.78
CA ALA A 146 -9.56 -11.20 -16.82
C ALA A 146 -8.26 -10.42 -16.58
N PHE A 147 -7.14 -11.11 -16.51
CA PHE A 147 -5.81 -10.52 -16.42
C PHE A 147 -5.50 -9.63 -17.65
N ALA A 148 -5.72 -10.15 -18.86
CA ALA A 148 -5.51 -9.42 -20.11
C ALA A 148 -6.36 -8.13 -20.15
N ARG A 149 -7.65 -8.22 -19.84
CA ARG A 149 -8.56 -7.06 -19.81
C ARG A 149 -8.14 -6.03 -18.74
N PHE A 150 -7.74 -6.50 -17.57
CA PHE A 150 -7.31 -5.62 -16.49
C PHE A 150 -6.09 -4.77 -16.90
N PHE A 151 -5.03 -5.39 -17.44
CA PHE A 151 -3.84 -4.67 -17.82
C PHE A 151 -4.03 -3.84 -19.10
N ALA A 152 -4.86 -4.29 -20.06
CA ALA A 152 -5.26 -3.47 -21.19
C ALA A 152 -6.02 -2.20 -20.75
N HIS A 153 -6.89 -2.31 -19.75
CA HIS A 153 -7.55 -1.16 -19.14
C HIS A 153 -6.55 -0.22 -18.47
N ALA A 154 -5.64 -0.74 -17.63
CA ALA A 154 -4.60 0.07 -17.00
C ALA A 154 -3.74 0.83 -18.02
N ASP A 155 -3.34 0.18 -19.13
CA ASP A 155 -2.63 0.85 -20.22
C ASP A 155 -3.47 1.96 -20.87
N SER A 156 -4.77 1.70 -21.12
CA SER A 156 -5.69 2.65 -21.76
C SER A 156 -5.91 3.93 -20.96
N ILE A 157 -5.79 3.88 -19.63
CA ILE A 157 -5.89 5.03 -18.71
C ILE A 157 -4.54 5.68 -18.39
N GLY A 158 -3.48 5.29 -19.12
CA GLY A 158 -2.22 6.03 -19.19
C GLY A 158 -1.07 5.48 -18.35
N TYR A 159 -1.20 4.33 -17.69
CA TYR A 159 -0.06 3.71 -17.00
C TYR A 159 1.02 3.30 -18.01
N ARG A 160 2.28 3.37 -17.57
CA ARG A 160 3.46 3.00 -18.36
C ARG A 160 4.30 1.92 -17.71
N ALA A 161 4.02 1.63 -16.46
CA ALA A 161 4.72 0.65 -15.65
C ALA A 161 3.70 -0.31 -15.02
N PHE A 162 3.98 -1.60 -15.08
CA PHE A 162 3.04 -2.65 -14.72
C PHE A 162 3.74 -3.71 -13.88
N LYS A 163 3.22 -3.99 -12.69
CA LYS A 163 3.68 -5.05 -11.80
C LYS A 163 2.66 -6.18 -11.76
N ILE A 164 3.11 -7.40 -12.04
CA ILE A 164 2.30 -8.62 -11.95
C ILE A 164 2.78 -9.52 -10.83
N LYS A 165 1.88 -10.33 -10.31
CA LYS A 165 2.21 -11.36 -9.33
C LYS A 165 2.68 -12.63 -10.04
N VAL A 166 3.78 -13.19 -9.52
CA VAL A 166 4.38 -14.46 -9.92
C VAL A 166 4.57 -15.36 -8.70
N GLY A 167 5.25 -16.50 -8.85
CA GLY A 167 5.49 -17.44 -7.76
C GLY A 167 4.54 -18.62 -7.77
N SER A 168 3.96 -18.93 -8.93
CA SER A 168 3.22 -20.17 -9.14
C SER A 168 4.13 -21.39 -8.94
N PRO A 169 3.62 -22.50 -8.37
CA PRO A 169 4.31 -23.80 -8.43
C PRO A 169 4.56 -24.26 -9.87
N ASP A 170 3.69 -23.87 -10.80
CA ASP A 170 3.85 -24.04 -12.23
C ASP A 170 4.52 -22.80 -12.84
N PHE A 171 5.80 -22.90 -13.14
CA PHE A 171 6.58 -21.77 -13.68
C PHE A 171 6.18 -21.41 -15.12
N ASP A 172 5.66 -22.33 -15.91
CA ASP A 172 5.15 -22.03 -17.26
C ASP A 172 3.93 -21.12 -17.19
N TRP A 173 3.16 -21.19 -16.10
CA TRP A 173 2.08 -20.24 -15.83
C TRP A 173 2.63 -18.81 -15.62
N ASP A 174 3.71 -18.63 -14.85
CA ASP A 174 4.35 -17.32 -14.66
C ASP A 174 4.85 -16.74 -16.00
N LEU A 175 5.49 -17.56 -16.84
CA LEU A 175 5.94 -17.15 -18.19
C LEU A 175 4.76 -16.78 -19.11
N ASN A 176 3.66 -17.53 -19.04
CA ASN A 176 2.45 -17.22 -19.81
C ASN A 176 1.85 -15.86 -19.39
N ARG A 177 1.84 -15.53 -18.09
CA ARG A 177 1.39 -14.21 -17.59
C ARG A 177 2.23 -13.07 -18.14
N LEU A 178 3.55 -13.21 -18.16
CA LEU A 178 4.45 -12.23 -18.78
C LEU A 178 4.18 -12.05 -20.27
N LYS A 179 3.93 -13.15 -20.99
CA LYS A 179 3.56 -13.10 -22.42
C LYS A 179 2.23 -12.36 -22.62
N ILE A 180 1.17 -12.71 -21.88
CA ILE A 180 -0.14 -12.06 -21.98
C ILE A 180 0.01 -10.56 -21.68
N LEU A 181 0.74 -10.17 -20.63
CA LEU A 181 0.98 -8.78 -20.31
C LEU A 181 1.60 -8.04 -21.50
N LYS A 182 2.67 -8.59 -22.08
CA LYS A 182 3.38 -8.00 -23.24
C LYS A 182 2.50 -7.82 -24.47
N ASP A 183 1.51 -8.70 -24.64
CA ASP A 183 0.58 -8.66 -25.77
C ASP A 183 -0.50 -7.58 -25.63
N VAL A 184 -0.83 -7.15 -24.40
CA VAL A 184 -1.96 -6.24 -24.13
C VAL A 184 -1.58 -4.83 -23.70
N VAL A 185 -0.31 -4.59 -23.30
CA VAL A 185 0.17 -3.26 -22.93
C VAL A 185 1.04 -2.65 -24.02
N ARG A 186 1.34 -1.36 -23.92
CA ARG A 186 2.24 -0.64 -24.84
C ARG A 186 3.61 -1.31 -24.96
N LYS A 187 4.24 -1.15 -26.11
CA LYS A 187 5.54 -1.80 -26.42
C LYS A 187 6.71 -1.31 -25.55
N ASP A 188 6.64 -0.07 -25.08
CA ASP A 188 7.63 0.57 -24.22
C ASP A 188 7.28 0.49 -22.73
N ALA A 189 6.38 -0.44 -22.37
CA ALA A 189 5.98 -0.68 -20.99
C ALA A 189 7.17 -1.12 -20.13
N LEU A 190 7.28 -0.53 -18.93
CA LEU A 190 8.17 -1.01 -17.89
C LEU A 190 7.48 -2.15 -17.12
N VAL A 191 8.09 -3.31 -17.12
CA VAL A 191 7.51 -4.51 -16.50
C VAL A 191 8.23 -4.84 -15.20
N MET A 192 7.48 -5.12 -14.17
CA MET A 192 7.96 -5.58 -12.88
C MET A 192 7.21 -6.85 -12.47
N ILE A 193 7.88 -7.69 -11.71
CA ILE A 193 7.27 -8.87 -11.11
C ILE A 193 7.43 -8.84 -9.59
N ASP A 194 6.48 -9.44 -8.89
CA ASP A 194 6.50 -9.59 -7.44
C ASP A 194 6.22 -11.05 -7.09
N ALA A 195 7.19 -11.70 -6.50
CA ALA A 195 7.11 -13.10 -6.11
C ALA A 195 6.62 -13.30 -4.67
N ASN A 196 6.49 -12.24 -3.88
CA ASN A 196 6.03 -12.30 -2.48
C ASN A 196 6.71 -13.43 -1.68
N GLU A 197 8.04 -13.52 -1.79
CA GLU A 197 8.88 -14.49 -1.07
C GLU A 197 8.63 -15.97 -1.47
N ALA A 198 8.09 -16.24 -2.67
CA ALA A 198 7.71 -17.59 -3.06
C ALA A 198 8.89 -18.51 -3.33
N TRP A 199 10.10 -17.99 -3.61
CA TRP A 199 11.22 -18.79 -4.08
C TRP A 199 12.35 -18.92 -3.04
N GLY A 200 13.18 -19.95 -3.18
CA GLY A 200 14.49 -19.99 -2.55
C GLY A 200 15.55 -19.29 -3.42
N ALA A 201 16.68 -18.87 -2.84
CA ALA A 201 17.65 -18.03 -3.54
C ALA A 201 18.20 -18.65 -4.84
N LYS A 202 18.52 -19.94 -4.85
CA LYS A 202 18.99 -20.64 -6.07
C LYS A 202 17.86 -20.81 -7.10
N GLU A 203 16.65 -21.06 -6.64
CA GLU A 203 15.47 -21.18 -7.49
C GLU A 203 15.16 -19.84 -8.16
N ALA A 204 15.18 -18.74 -7.40
CA ALA A 204 15.01 -17.39 -7.91
C ALA A 204 16.00 -17.08 -9.04
N LEU A 205 17.29 -17.41 -8.86
CA LEU A 205 18.30 -17.20 -9.89
C LEU A 205 18.00 -17.98 -11.16
N VAL A 206 17.58 -19.25 -11.06
CA VAL A 206 17.22 -20.07 -12.21
C VAL A 206 16.00 -19.51 -12.93
N LYS A 207 14.95 -19.14 -12.20
CA LYS A 207 13.72 -18.59 -12.77
C LYS A 207 13.94 -17.22 -13.43
N LEU A 208 14.67 -16.31 -12.79
CA LEU A 208 15.01 -15.00 -13.35
C LEU A 208 15.86 -15.12 -14.62
N THR A 209 16.80 -16.08 -14.63
CA THR A 209 17.57 -16.38 -15.84
C THR A 209 16.67 -16.88 -16.97
N ALA A 210 15.74 -17.80 -16.68
CA ALA A 210 14.79 -18.31 -17.66
C ALA A 210 13.84 -17.23 -18.19
N ILE A 211 13.37 -16.30 -17.35
CA ILE A 211 12.54 -15.15 -17.75
C ILE A 211 13.31 -14.28 -18.74
N ARG A 212 14.57 -13.94 -18.45
CA ARG A 212 15.45 -13.19 -19.35
C ARG A 212 15.64 -13.92 -20.69
N ASP A 213 15.97 -15.22 -20.62
CA ASP A 213 16.26 -16.04 -21.81
C ASP A 213 15.00 -16.26 -22.68
N ALA A 214 13.81 -16.15 -22.09
CA ALA A 214 12.53 -16.08 -22.81
C ALA A 214 12.25 -14.70 -23.46
N GLY A 215 13.15 -13.73 -23.30
CA GLY A 215 13.04 -12.39 -23.90
C GLY A 215 12.13 -11.42 -23.15
N HIS A 216 11.95 -11.62 -21.84
CA HIS A 216 11.26 -10.67 -20.98
C HIS A 216 12.28 -9.77 -20.27
N GLU A 217 12.17 -8.46 -20.52
CA GLU A 217 12.95 -7.43 -19.82
C GLU A 217 12.16 -6.99 -18.57
N LEU A 218 12.79 -7.06 -17.41
CA LEU A 218 12.20 -6.63 -16.15
C LEU A 218 12.93 -5.40 -15.61
N LEU A 219 12.17 -4.37 -15.22
CA LEU A 219 12.71 -3.24 -14.46
C LEU A 219 13.20 -3.69 -13.10
N TRP A 220 12.35 -4.43 -12.37
CA TRP A 220 12.75 -5.08 -11.13
C TRP A 220 11.97 -6.37 -10.85
N VAL A 221 12.57 -7.20 -9.99
CA VAL A 221 11.88 -8.27 -9.27
C VAL A 221 11.74 -7.88 -7.80
N GLU A 222 10.49 -7.93 -7.31
CA GLU A 222 10.14 -7.59 -5.92
C GLU A 222 10.05 -8.85 -5.07
N ASP A 223 10.68 -8.77 -3.89
CA ASP A 223 10.70 -9.83 -2.86
C ASP A 223 10.77 -11.26 -3.46
N PRO A 224 11.81 -11.58 -4.28
CA PRO A 224 11.92 -12.90 -4.92
C PRO A 224 12.04 -14.03 -3.90
N ILE A 225 12.66 -13.75 -2.74
CA ILE A 225 12.90 -14.67 -1.65
C ILE A 225 12.55 -14.01 -0.31
N LEU A 226 12.64 -14.73 0.79
CA LEU A 226 12.44 -14.16 2.12
C LEU A 226 13.23 -12.86 2.28
N ARG A 227 12.56 -11.76 2.58
CA ARG A 227 13.15 -10.41 2.64
C ARG A 227 14.15 -10.20 3.78
N ASN A 228 14.23 -11.12 4.72
CA ASN A 228 15.24 -11.16 5.77
C ASN A 228 16.42 -12.11 5.45
N ASP A 229 16.42 -12.78 4.29
CA ASP A 229 17.58 -13.50 3.77
C ASP A 229 18.50 -12.52 3.02
N TYR A 230 19.20 -11.68 3.78
CA TYR A 230 20.08 -10.65 3.20
C TYR A 230 21.21 -11.25 2.36
N ALA A 231 21.72 -12.44 2.72
CA ALA A 231 22.77 -13.12 1.96
C ALA A 231 22.24 -13.61 0.60
N GLY A 232 21.05 -14.21 0.59
CA GLY A 232 20.40 -14.66 -0.63
C GLY A 232 20.03 -13.50 -1.55
N LEU A 233 19.48 -12.41 -1.00
CA LEU A 233 19.17 -11.18 -1.78
C LEU A 233 20.46 -10.56 -2.35
N LYS A 234 21.54 -10.46 -1.58
CA LYS A 234 22.84 -9.98 -2.08
C LYS A 234 23.38 -10.85 -3.22
N MET A 235 23.28 -12.18 -3.08
CA MET A 235 23.67 -13.09 -4.14
C MET A 235 22.86 -12.86 -5.43
N LEU A 236 21.55 -12.68 -5.31
CA LEU A 236 20.68 -12.38 -6.47
C LEU A 236 21.03 -11.04 -7.11
N LYS A 237 21.21 -9.99 -6.31
CA LYS A 237 21.63 -8.68 -6.79
C LYS A 237 22.93 -8.74 -7.58
N ASP A 238 23.93 -9.45 -7.06
CA ASP A 238 25.24 -9.56 -7.74
C ASP A 238 25.18 -10.42 -9.01
N ALA A 239 24.31 -11.43 -9.05
CA ALA A 239 24.18 -12.35 -10.17
C ALA A 239 23.26 -11.86 -11.28
N CYS A 240 22.20 -11.10 -10.95
CA CYS A 240 21.14 -10.69 -11.88
C CYS A 240 21.33 -9.25 -12.36
N ASN A 241 22.47 -8.92 -12.99
CA ASN A 241 22.78 -7.56 -13.44
C ASN A 241 21.88 -7.02 -14.57
N TRP A 242 20.89 -7.76 -15.03
CA TRP A 242 19.93 -7.39 -16.07
C TRP A 242 18.57 -6.96 -15.52
N THR A 243 18.35 -7.04 -14.21
CA THR A 243 17.15 -6.57 -13.51
C THR A 243 17.53 -6.07 -12.13
N LEU A 244 16.74 -5.16 -11.57
CA LEU A 244 16.97 -4.65 -10.23
C LEU A 244 16.27 -5.56 -9.19
N ILE A 245 16.89 -5.70 -8.03
CA ILE A 245 16.27 -6.35 -6.86
C ILE A 245 15.57 -5.27 -6.02
N ASN A 246 14.26 -5.39 -5.90
CA ASN A 246 13.43 -4.54 -5.05
C ASN A 246 12.98 -5.37 -3.85
N SER A 247 13.28 -4.96 -2.63
CA SER A 247 12.90 -5.74 -1.45
C SER A 247 12.68 -4.87 -0.22
N GLY A 248 12.04 -5.46 0.78
CA GLY A 248 11.89 -4.89 2.12
C GLY A 248 10.49 -4.45 2.49
N GLU A 249 9.44 -4.74 1.72
CA GLU A 249 8.08 -4.22 1.91
C GLU A 249 7.62 -4.29 3.38
N TYR A 250 7.60 -5.46 3.98
CA TYR A 250 7.11 -5.65 5.36
C TYR A 250 8.21 -5.68 6.44
N LEU A 251 9.47 -5.41 6.08
CA LEU A 251 10.49 -5.22 7.10
C LEU A 251 10.21 -3.95 7.90
N ASP A 252 10.43 -4.02 9.19
CA ASP A 252 10.48 -2.82 10.03
C ASP A 252 11.71 -1.95 9.70
N ALA A 253 11.79 -0.78 10.32
CA ALA A 253 12.90 0.14 10.10
C ALA A 253 14.29 -0.47 10.40
N HIS A 254 14.36 -1.39 11.35
CA HIS A 254 15.60 -2.09 11.67
C HIS A 254 15.98 -3.08 10.57
N GLY A 255 15.04 -3.91 10.11
CA GLY A 255 15.25 -4.85 9.02
C GLY A 255 15.62 -4.15 7.71
N LYS A 256 14.95 -3.03 7.36
CA LYS A 256 15.32 -2.22 6.19
C LYS A 256 16.74 -1.66 6.28
N ARG A 257 17.15 -1.21 7.48
CA ARG A 257 18.53 -0.77 7.69
C ARG A 257 19.55 -1.91 7.47
N LEU A 258 19.27 -3.09 8.00
CA LEU A 258 20.15 -4.27 7.79
C LEU A 258 20.20 -4.69 6.32
N LEU A 259 19.06 -4.63 5.60
CA LEU A 259 19.01 -4.90 4.17
C LEU A 259 19.93 -3.95 3.38
N MET A 260 19.90 -2.65 3.70
CA MET A 260 20.76 -1.64 3.10
C MET A 260 22.23 -1.81 3.49
N GLU A 261 22.53 -2.15 4.76
CA GLU A 261 23.90 -2.37 5.26
C GLU A 261 24.54 -3.61 4.62
N ALA A 262 23.74 -4.62 4.32
CA ALA A 262 24.17 -5.83 3.60
C ALA A 262 24.35 -5.59 2.08
N ASP A 263 24.04 -4.40 1.56
CA ASP A 263 24.00 -4.11 0.11
C ASP A 263 23.14 -5.13 -0.67
N ALA A 264 22.01 -5.52 -0.10
CA ALA A 264 21.20 -6.65 -0.55
C ALA A 264 19.96 -6.25 -1.36
N THR A 265 19.84 -5.00 -1.75
CA THR A 265 18.75 -4.50 -2.62
C THR A 265 19.25 -3.36 -3.50
N ASP A 266 18.68 -3.22 -4.70
CA ASP A 266 18.93 -2.08 -5.59
C ASP A 266 17.90 -0.98 -5.35
N ILE A 267 16.66 -1.36 -5.03
CA ILE A 267 15.55 -0.49 -4.70
C ILE A 267 15.00 -0.93 -3.35
N LEU A 268 14.83 0.01 -2.43
CA LEU A 268 14.20 -0.29 -1.15
C LEU A 268 12.68 -0.13 -1.27
N ASN A 269 11.94 -1.20 -1.02
CA ASN A 269 10.48 -1.10 -0.89
C ASN A 269 10.12 -0.59 0.50
N VAL A 270 9.35 0.50 0.53
CA VAL A 270 8.92 1.12 1.78
C VAL A 270 7.41 1.17 1.82
N HIS A 271 6.84 0.58 2.85
CA HIS A 271 5.41 0.55 3.12
C HIS A 271 5.15 0.94 4.58
N GLY A 272 3.97 1.43 4.88
CA GLY A 272 3.50 1.64 6.25
C GLY A 272 3.36 3.09 6.67
N GLN A 273 3.68 3.34 7.93
CA GLN A 273 3.36 4.59 8.64
C GLN A 273 4.20 5.77 8.16
N VAL A 274 3.58 6.94 8.05
CA VAL A 274 4.24 8.19 7.55
C VAL A 274 5.57 8.46 8.25
N THR A 275 5.61 8.37 9.59
CA THR A 275 6.85 8.62 10.36
C THR A 275 7.96 7.63 9.99
N ASP A 276 7.64 6.35 9.87
CA ASP A 276 8.63 5.32 9.54
C ASP A 276 9.05 5.42 8.08
N VAL A 277 8.11 5.70 7.16
CA VAL A 277 8.41 5.96 5.74
C VAL A 277 9.38 7.12 5.60
N MET A 278 9.13 8.26 6.25
CA MET A 278 10.01 9.42 6.22
C MET A 278 11.39 9.11 6.80
N ARG A 279 11.45 8.45 7.94
CA ARG A 279 12.73 8.09 8.59
C ARG A 279 13.58 7.17 7.73
N ILE A 280 12.96 6.16 7.12
CA ILE A 280 13.66 5.21 6.26
C ILE A 280 14.04 5.84 4.92
N GLY A 281 13.18 6.69 4.36
CA GLY A 281 13.48 7.44 3.14
C GLY A 281 14.73 8.31 3.31
N TRP A 282 14.88 9.02 4.42
CA TRP A 282 16.10 9.79 4.72
C TRP A 282 17.34 8.88 4.83
N LEU A 283 17.20 7.72 5.48
CA LEU A 283 18.30 6.77 5.58
C LEU A 283 18.70 6.16 4.23
N ALA A 284 17.73 5.93 3.34
CA ALA A 284 17.98 5.49 1.97
C ALA A 284 18.69 6.58 1.15
N ALA A 285 18.26 7.85 1.32
CA ALA A 285 18.88 9.02 0.70
C ALA A 285 20.36 9.16 1.06
N ASP A 286 20.71 9.00 2.34
CA ASP A 286 22.09 9.03 2.81
C ASP A 286 22.98 7.96 2.16
N ARG A 287 22.40 6.91 1.61
CA ARG A 287 23.06 5.81 0.92
C ARG A 287 22.92 5.83 -0.60
N GLY A 288 22.17 6.80 -1.12
CA GLY A 288 21.87 6.90 -2.55
C GLY A 288 21.03 5.71 -3.08
N ILE A 289 20.21 5.09 -2.21
CA ILE A 289 19.36 3.96 -2.60
C ILE A 289 17.99 4.48 -3.03
N PRO A 290 17.54 4.19 -4.26
CA PRO A 290 16.19 4.52 -4.71
C PRO A 290 15.13 3.85 -3.82
N VAL A 291 13.97 4.51 -3.69
CA VAL A 291 12.82 3.99 -2.93
C VAL A 291 11.64 3.82 -3.85
N SER A 292 11.01 2.66 -3.81
CA SER A 292 9.65 2.46 -4.30
C SER A 292 8.69 2.50 -3.10
N LEU A 293 7.61 3.28 -3.23
CA LEU A 293 6.60 3.33 -2.19
C LEU A 293 5.53 2.29 -2.51
N GLY A 294 5.47 1.27 -1.66
CA GLY A 294 4.45 0.25 -1.74
C GLY A 294 3.05 0.81 -1.51
N ASN A 295 2.06 0.01 -1.80
CA ASN A 295 0.66 0.36 -1.67
C ASN A 295 0.32 0.89 -0.27
N THR A 296 -0.43 1.98 -0.22
CA THR A 296 -0.98 2.57 1.00
C THR A 296 -2.49 2.74 0.84
N PHE A 297 -3.22 2.66 1.96
CA PHE A 297 -4.67 2.81 1.88
C PHE A 297 -5.06 4.18 1.32
N LEU A 298 -5.90 4.18 0.27
CA LEU A 298 -6.34 5.39 -0.45
C LEU A 298 -5.18 6.27 -0.92
N GLU A 299 -4.03 5.66 -1.23
CA GLU A 299 -2.83 6.31 -1.76
C GLU A 299 -2.29 7.48 -0.91
N VAL A 300 -2.56 7.49 0.41
CA VAL A 300 -2.06 8.53 1.33
C VAL A 300 -0.53 8.65 1.31
N GLY A 301 0.17 7.57 0.96
CA GLY A 301 1.62 7.54 0.77
C GLY A 301 2.15 8.55 -0.25
N ILE A 302 1.31 9.09 -1.14
CA ILE A 302 1.71 10.12 -2.11
C ILE A 302 2.34 11.34 -1.44
N HIS A 303 1.92 11.69 -0.22
CA HIS A 303 2.49 12.83 0.49
C HIS A 303 3.96 12.58 0.87
N ALA A 304 4.28 11.41 1.38
CA ALA A 304 5.66 11.01 1.67
C ALA A 304 6.47 10.83 0.38
N ALA A 305 5.88 10.23 -0.65
CA ALA A 305 6.53 10.06 -1.96
C ALA A 305 6.92 11.40 -2.58
N CYS A 306 6.08 12.43 -2.45
CA CYS A 306 6.41 13.77 -2.91
C CYS A 306 7.50 14.46 -2.08
N ALA A 307 7.61 14.14 -0.79
CA ALA A 307 8.58 14.74 0.12
C ALA A 307 9.96 14.07 0.08
N LEU A 308 10.04 12.80 -0.35
CA LEU A 308 11.28 12.03 -0.44
C LEU A 308 11.82 12.06 -1.87
N PRO A 309 12.98 12.69 -2.13
CA PRO A 309 13.53 12.81 -3.48
C PRO A 309 13.84 11.46 -4.15
N GLU A 310 14.23 10.47 -3.37
CA GLU A 310 14.64 9.13 -3.82
C GLU A 310 13.45 8.25 -4.22
N VAL A 311 12.20 8.65 -3.88
CA VAL A 311 11.01 7.92 -4.30
C VAL A 311 10.75 8.19 -5.78
N GLN A 312 10.90 7.15 -6.60
CA GLN A 312 10.62 7.22 -8.03
C GLN A 312 9.20 6.77 -8.36
N TRP A 313 8.68 5.79 -7.63
CA TRP A 313 7.45 5.10 -7.94
C TRP A 313 6.52 5.01 -6.73
N LEU A 314 5.22 5.14 -7.02
CA LEU A 314 4.13 4.85 -6.09
C LEU A 314 3.30 3.69 -6.64
N GLU A 315 3.05 2.69 -5.83
CA GLU A 315 2.18 1.57 -6.18
C GLU A 315 0.72 1.98 -6.16
N TYR A 316 0.01 1.74 -7.26
CA TYR A 316 -1.44 1.79 -7.31
C TYR A 316 -2.01 0.40 -7.50
N SER A 317 -2.74 -0.09 -6.50
CA SER A 317 -3.14 -1.50 -6.43
C SER A 317 -4.61 -1.76 -6.84
N PHE A 318 -5.32 -0.77 -7.35
CA PHE A 318 -6.69 -0.90 -7.88
C PHE A 318 -7.68 -1.57 -6.89
N GLN A 319 -7.59 -1.23 -5.62
CA GLN A 319 -8.41 -1.88 -4.58
C GLN A 319 -9.85 -1.36 -4.46
N ASN A 320 -10.22 -0.35 -5.23
CA ASN A 320 -11.58 0.21 -5.29
C ASN A 320 -12.12 0.74 -3.96
N PHE A 321 -11.36 1.64 -3.32
CA PHE A 321 -11.76 2.30 -2.07
C PHE A 321 -12.27 3.74 -2.26
N ASP A 322 -12.24 4.28 -3.47
CA ASP A 322 -12.52 5.69 -3.75
C ASP A 322 -13.86 6.18 -3.22
N HIS A 323 -14.88 5.30 -3.24
CA HIS A 323 -16.22 5.62 -2.76
C HIS A 323 -16.29 5.92 -1.25
N LEU A 324 -15.25 5.57 -0.49
CA LEU A 324 -15.20 5.83 0.95
C LEU A 324 -14.88 7.29 1.29
N VAL A 325 -14.36 8.07 0.34
CA VAL A 325 -13.95 9.46 0.56
C VAL A 325 -14.57 10.40 -0.48
N ASP A 326 -14.72 11.68 -0.12
CA ASP A 326 -15.35 12.67 -1.02
C ASP A 326 -14.50 12.93 -2.28
N GLN A 327 -13.19 13.01 -2.11
CA GLN A 327 -12.25 13.31 -3.18
C GLN A 327 -10.99 12.44 -3.00
N PRO A 328 -10.92 11.29 -3.66
CA PRO A 328 -9.76 10.42 -3.60
C PRO A 328 -8.51 11.10 -4.21
N VAL A 329 -7.34 10.52 -3.93
CA VAL A 329 -6.10 10.94 -4.58
C VAL A 329 -6.25 10.82 -6.09
N GLU A 330 -5.96 11.88 -6.82
CA GLU A 330 -6.02 11.89 -8.27
C GLU A 330 -4.87 11.06 -8.85
N ILE A 331 -5.21 10.08 -9.72
CA ILE A 331 -4.23 9.40 -10.57
C ILE A 331 -4.67 9.59 -12.01
N ARG A 332 -3.81 10.23 -12.80
CA ARG A 332 -4.07 10.56 -14.19
C ARG A 332 -2.81 10.38 -15.02
N ASP A 333 -2.96 9.73 -16.18
CA ASP A 333 -1.87 9.48 -17.13
C ASP A 333 -0.63 8.81 -16.47
N GLY A 334 -0.87 7.86 -15.54
CA GLY A 334 0.18 7.17 -14.81
C GLY A 334 0.87 8.01 -13.73
N TRP A 335 0.35 9.19 -13.38
CA TRP A 335 0.86 10.04 -12.31
C TRP A 335 -0.13 10.15 -11.15
N ALA A 336 0.33 9.93 -9.94
CA ALA A 336 -0.39 10.24 -8.71
C ALA A 336 -0.11 11.68 -8.28
N TYR A 337 -1.15 12.43 -7.93
CA TYR A 337 -1.08 13.83 -7.52
C TYR A 337 -1.41 13.97 -6.03
N ALA A 338 -0.51 14.57 -5.27
CA ALA A 338 -0.78 14.88 -3.87
C ALA A 338 -1.90 15.93 -3.77
N PRO A 339 -2.93 15.71 -2.95
CA PRO A 339 -3.97 16.71 -2.72
C PRO A 339 -3.42 18.04 -2.22
N ASP A 340 -3.87 19.14 -2.81
CA ASP A 340 -3.51 20.50 -2.41
C ASP A 340 -4.55 21.08 -1.42
N ARG A 341 -4.86 20.30 -0.39
CA ARG A 341 -5.79 20.62 0.70
C ARG A 341 -5.11 20.38 2.05
N PRO A 342 -5.46 21.15 3.11
CA PRO A 342 -4.88 20.95 4.43
C PRO A 342 -5.02 19.49 4.91
N GLY A 343 -3.98 18.98 5.55
CA GLY A 343 -3.88 17.58 5.92
C GLY A 343 -3.49 16.69 4.74
N HIS A 344 -3.88 15.43 4.78
CA HIS A 344 -3.76 14.53 3.61
C HIS A 344 -4.90 14.75 2.58
N GLY A 345 -5.82 15.66 2.87
CA GLY A 345 -6.86 16.09 1.95
C GLY A 345 -8.02 15.11 1.76
N LEU A 346 -8.06 13.97 2.43
CA LEU A 346 -9.18 13.03 2.36
C LEU A 346 -10.19 13.31 3.48
N VAL A 347 -11.47 13.20 3.13
CA VAL A 347 -12.60 13.33 4.05
C VAL A 347 -13.49 12.11 3.86
N LEU A 348 -13.90 11.48 4.96
CA LEU A 348 -14.80 10.33 4.90
C LEU A 348 -16.15 10.74 4.32
N ASN A 349 -16.59 10.02 3.29
CA ASN A 349 -17.84 10.31 2.60
C ASN A 349 -19.07 9.91 3.44
N GLU A 350 -19.98 10.83 3.68
CA GLU A 350 -21.18 10.57 4.49
C GLU A 350 -22.17 9.60 3.81
N THR A 351 -22.20 9.54 2.48
CA THR A 351 -22.98 8.53 1.77
C THR A 351 -22.38 7.14 1.98
N ALA A 352 -21.05 7.01 1.91
CA ALA A 352 -20.38 5.75 2.22
C ALA A 352 -20.68 5.30 3.65
N ARG A 353 -20.68 6.23 4.61
CA ARG A 353 -21.04 5.94 6.00
C ARG A 353 -22.47 5.39 6.11
N ARG A 354 -23.43 5.93 5.38
CA ARG A 354 -24.83 5.43 5.41
C ARG A 354 -25.00 4.10 4.70
N GLU A 355 -24.35 3.91 3.56
CA GLU A 355 -24.62 2.79 2.66
C GLU A 355 -23.72 1.57 2.95
N TRP A 356 -22.48 1.80 3.34
CA TRP A 356 -21.45 0.75 3.45
C TRP A 356 -21.01 0.46 4.89
N ALA A 357 -21.41 1.26 5.89
CA ALA A 357 -21.09 0.95 7.27
C ALA A 357 -21.79 -0.35 7.71
N ARG A 358 -21.02 -1.23 8.34
CA ARG A 358 -21.49 -2.52 8.88
C ARG A 358 -20.91 -2.67 10.29
N PRO A 359 -21.67 -2.27 11.32
CA PRO A 359 -21.18 -2.32 12.69
C PRO A 359 -20.88 -3.76 13.14
N ASN A 360 -21.63 -4.74 12.65
CA ASN A 360 -21.41 -6.15 12.93
C ASN A 360 -20.65 -6.83 11.80
N LEU A 361 -19.86 -7.84 12.14
CA LEU A 361 -19.21 -8.71 11.15
C LEU A 361 -20.28 -9.56 10.45
N LEU A 362 -20.33 -9.46 9.14
CA LEU A 362 -21.28 -10.18 8.29
C LEU A 362 -20.57 -11.31 7.53
N PRO A 363 -21.27 -12.42 7.26
CA PRO A 363 -20.76 -13.45 6.35
C PRO A 363 -20.65 -12.88 4.93
N ARG A 364 -19.68 -13.40 4.15
CA ARG A 364 -19.42 -12.97 2.77
C ARG A 364 -20.69 -12.94 1.90
N SER A 365 -21.58 -13.94 2.08
CA SER A 365 -22.84 -14.06 1.32
C SER A 365 -23.85 -12.93 1.58
N ALA A 366 -23.67 -12.16 2.64
CA ALA A 366 -24.55 -11.03 3.00
C ALA A 366 -23.97 -9.67 2.57
N LEU A 367 -22.79 -9.64 1.91
CA LEU A 367 -22.12 -8.42 1.51
C LEU A 367 -22.61 -7.96 0.13
N GLY A 368 -22.91 -6.66 0.02
CA GLY A 368 -23.07 -5.98 -1.25
C GLY A 368 -21.72 -5.74 -1.93
N ASP A 369 -21.74 -5.61 -3.25
CA ASP A 369 -20.55 -5.31 -4.05
C ASP A 369 -20.13 -3.84 -3.90
N ALA A 370 -18.82 -3.58 -3.97
CA ALA A 370 -18.31 -2.21 -4.09
C ALA A 370 -18.91 -1.53 -5.34
N PRO A 371 -19.16 -0.22 -5.30
CA PRO A 371 -19.71 0.49 -6.45
C PRO A 371 -18.73 0.48 -7.63
N PHE A 372 -19.28 0.66 -8.84
CA PHE A 372 -18.46 0.77 -10.04
C PHE A 372 -17.48 1.95 -9.92
N ASN A 373 -16.22 1.70 -10.28
CA ASN A 373 -15.19 2.71 -10.36
C ASN A 373 -14.50 2.62 -11.73
N PRO A 374 -14.66 3.64 -12.61
CA PRO A 374 -14.06 3.63 -13.95
C PRO A 374 -12.52 3.59 -13.92
N ARG A 375 -11.91 4.04 -12.82
CA ARG A 375 -10.47 3.99 -12.63
C ARG A 375 -9.97 2.56 -12.42
N VAL A 376 -10.80 1.72 -11.85
CA VAL A 376 -10.49 0.29 -11.58
C VAL A 376 -10.88 -0.62 -12.75
N GLY A 377 -11.82 -0.19 -13.60
CA GLY A 377 -12.25 -0.97 -14.77
C GLY A 377 -12.94 -2.27 -14.37
N GLN A 378 -13.99 -2.18 -13.55
CA GLN A 378 -14.71 -3.34 -13.06
C GLN A 378 -15.31 -4.18 -14.18
N GLU A 379 -15.13 -5.51 -14.09
CA GLU A 379 -15.95 -6.45 -14.83
C GLU A 379 -17.31 -6.62 -14.15
N PRO A 380 -18.40 -6.73 -14.93
CA PRO A 380 -19.63 -7.27 -14.41
C PRO A 380 -19.32 -8.71 -13.90
N ARG A 381 -19.66 -9.02 -12.67
CA ARG A 381 -19.65 -10.42 -12.23
C ARG A 381 -20.50 -11.24 -13.20
N ALA A 382 -19.93 -12.30 -13.74
CA ALA A 382 -20.74 -13.33 -14.38
C ALA A 382 -21.77 -13.81 -13.36
N ALA A 383 -23.06 -13.65 -13.69
CA ALA A 383 -24.20 -14.03 -12.88
C ALA A 383 -24.19 -15.53 -12.56
#